data_100e0bf4afca31977e70a62a51c05fbb
#
_entry.id   100e0bf4afca31977e70a62a51c05fbb
#
_cell.length_a   1.000
_cell.length_b   1.000
_cell.length_c   1.000
_cell.angle_alpha   90.00
_cell.angle_beta   90.00
_cell.angle_gamma   90.00
#
_symmetry.space_group_name_H-M   'P 1'
#
loop_
_entity.id
_entity.type
_entity.pdbx_description
1 polymer ?
#
loop_
_entity_poly.entity_id
_entity_poly.type
_entity_poly.pdbx_seq_one_letter_code
_entity_poly.pdbx_strand_id
1 'polypeptide(L)'
;MIHVIKIGGGVIDDAEMLQHVLRACAVLQAPFILVHGGGRVATEIAHALNIPQVMVGGRRITDADTLRIVTMTYAGLINKDIIARLQALSLDALGVCGADMNLITAKRREHPEVDFGFVGDVVSVNAQRLQEILHQGVSLVVAPITHDGKGQLLNTNADTVAAEIAKALAASGAEPVELAYLFDLHGVLRDVDDRSSVIPEIKADQVDELVAEGILHAGMLPKITMAVDAARAGIKVRIQHAEDLGTQKGTVIQ
;
A
#
# COMPACT_ATOMS: atom_id res chain seq x y z
N MET A 1 11.98 -12.15 -9.49
CA MET A 1 11.81 -10.85 -8.78
C MET A 1 10.34 -10.72 -8.41
N ILE A 2 10.05 -10.36 -7.18
CA ILE A 2 8.67 -10.15 -6.71
C ILE A 2 8.37 -8.66 -6.72
N HIS A 3 7.27 -8.26 -7.36
CA HIS A 3 6.80 -6.88 -7.39
C HIS A 3 5.69 -6.70 -6.33
N VAL A 4 5.93 -5.83 -5.36
CA VAL A 4 4.92 -5.33 -4.42
C VAL A 4 4.55 -3.92 -4.87
N ILE A 5 3.29 -3.71 -5.22
CA ILE A 5 2.80 -2.46 -5.80
C ILE A 5 1.74 -1.89 -4.86
N LYS A 6 1.91 -0.65 -4.43
CA LYS A 6 0.90 0.02 -3.61
C LYS A 6 0.22 1.13 -4.41
N ILE A 7 -1.11 1.08 -4.49
CA ILE A 7 -1.94 2.13 -5.08
C ILE A 7 -2.69 2.93 -4.01
N GLY A 8 -2.68 4.25 -4.14
CA GLY A 8 -3.40 5.17 -3.27
C GLY A 8 -4.86 5.40 -3.66
N GLY A 9 -5.57 6.19 -2.87
CA GLY A 9 -6.95 6.58 -3.14
C GLY A 9 -7.11 7.30 -4.49
N GLY A 10 -6.19 8.19 -4.87
CA GLY A 10 -6.26 8.90 -6.15
C GLY A 10 -6.34 7.95 -7.35
N VAL A 11 -5.58 6.85 -7.34
CA VAL A 11 -5.65 5.83 -8.40
C VAL A 11 -6.96 5.05 -8.37
N ILE A 12 -7.48 4.73 -7.18
CA ILE A 12 -8.73 3.96 -7.02
C ILE A 12 -9.94 4.79 -7.45
N ASP A 13 -9.92 6.07 -7.16
CA ASP A 13 -11.01 7.01 -7.41
C ASP A 13 -11.11 7.44 -8.89
N ASP A 14 -10.06 7.18 -9.67
CA ASP A 14 -9.97 7.42 -11.11
C ASP A 14 -10.01 6.08 -11.87
N ALA A 15 -11.14 5.80 -12.53
CA ALA A 15 -11.36 4.54 -13.21
C ALA A 15 -10.41 4.34 -14.41
N GLU A 16 -9.97 5.42 -15.09
CA GLU A 16 -9.05 5.35 -16.22
C GLU A 16 -7.62 5.09 -15.72
N MET A 17 -7.21 5.80 -14.67
CA MET A 17 -5.92 5.60 -14.03
C MET A 17 -5.80 4.19 -13.43
N LEU A 18 -6.84 3.71 -12.73
CA LEU A 18 -6.87 2.33 -12.23
C LEU A 18 -6.71 1.34 -13.39
N GLN A 19 -7.47 1.51 -14.47
CA GLN A 19 -7.37 0.63 -15.64
C GLN A 19 -5.99 0.67 -16.28
N HIS A 20 -5.34 1.85 -16.32
CA HIS A 20 -3.96 1.99 -16.82
C HIS A 20 -2.99 1.18 -15.96
N VAL A 21 -3.04 1.33 -14.63
CA VAL A 21 -2.19 0.57 -13.69
C VAL A 21 -2.38 -0.94 -13.84
N LEU A 22 -3.64 -1.40 -13.93
CA LEU A 22 -3.91 -2.85 -14.07
C LEU A 22 -3.39 -3.41 -15.41
N ARG A 23 -3.44 -2.64 -16.50
CA ARG A 23 -2.81 -3.01 -17.78
C ARG A 23 -1.29 -3.04 -17.66
N ALA A 24 -0.68 -2.08 -16.96
CA ALA A 24 0.75 -2.09 -16.70
C ALA A 24 1.17 -3.31 -15.85
N CYS A 25 0.37 -3.73 -14.88
CA CYS A 25 0.58 -4.99 -14.15
C CYS A 25 0.54 -6.21 -15.08
N ALA A 26 -0.32 -6.22 -16.10
CA ALA A 26 -0.44 -7.34 -17.03
C ALA A 26 0.83 -7.57 -17.87
N VAL A 27 1.66 -6.56 -18.06
CA VAL A 27 2.91 -6.68 -18.83
C VAL A 27 4.14 -7.00 -17.99
N LEU A 28 4.01 -7.12 -16.66
CA LEU A 28 5.13 -7.45 -15.76
C LEU A 28 5.68 -8.87 -15.97
N GLN A 29 4.99 -9.73 -16.72
CA GLN A 29 5.38 -11.12 -17.03
C GLN A 29 5.68 -11.99 -15.80
N ALA A 30 5.25 -11.55 -14.62
CA ALA A 30 5.42 -12.28 -13.36
C ALA A 30 4.25 -11.96 -12.42
N PRO A 31 3.85 -12.89 -11.54
CA PRO A 31 2.88 -12.60 -10.50
C PRO A 31 3.36 -11.47 -9.58
N PHE A 32 2.42 -10.65 -9.11
CA PHE A 32 2.67 -9.48 -8.28
C PHE A 32 1.76 -9.46 -7.06
N ILE A 33 2.09 -8.59 -6.11
CA ILE A 33 1.21 -8.27 -4.98
C ILE A 33 0.80 -6.80 -5.10
N LEU A 34 -0.48 -6.55 -5.35
CA LEU A 34 -1.07 -5.22 -5.41
C LEU A 34 -1.77 -4.90 -4.08
N VAL A 35 -1.25 -3.93 -3.33
CA VAL A 35 -1.87 -3.44 -2.09
C VAL A 35 -2.63 -2.17 -2.40
N HIS A 36 -3.91 -2.13 -2.07
CA HIS A 36 -4.74 -0.96 -2.35
C HIS A 36 -5.20 -0.24 -1.09
N GLY A 37 -5.52 1.04 -1.23
CA GLY A 37 -6.22 1.83 -0.22
C GLY A 37 -7.74 1.87 -0.47
N GLY A 38 -8.37 3.04 -0.24
CA GLY A 38 -9.80 3.25 -0.47
C GLY A 38 -10.47 4.15 0.56
N GLY A 39 -9.67 4.94 1.27
CA GLY A 39 -10.17 5.77 2.39
C GLY A 39 -11.27 6.76 1.98
N ARG A 40 -11.24 7.32 0.77
CA ARG A 40 -12.26 8.24 0.26
C ARG A 40 -13.58 7.52 0.04
N VAL A 41 -13.55 6.39 -0.68
CA VAL A 41 -14.75 5.56 -0.90
C VAL A 41 -15.37 5.13 0.41
N ALA A 42 -14.57 4.71 1.39
CA ALA A 42 -15.07 4.36 2.73
C ALA A 42 -15.72 5.56 3.44
N THR A 43 -15.17 6.77 3.29
CA THR A 43 -15.77 7.99 3.86
C THR A 43 -17.10 8.32 3.21
N GLU A 44 -17.20 8.20 1.88
CA GLU A 44 -18.44 8.44 1.13
C GLU A 44 -19.54 7.46 1.54
N ILE A 45 -19.22 6.16 1.66
CA ILE A 45 -20.16 5.14 2.13
C ILE A 45 -20.58 5.39 3.57
N ALA A 46 -19.63 5.70 4.47
CA ALA A 46 -19.94 6.03 5.86
C ALA A 46 -20.88 7.23 5.97
N HIS A 47 -20.63 8.28 5.19
CA HIS A 47 -21.48 9.46 5.12
C HIS A 47 -22.90 9.12 4.64
N ALA A 48 -23.02 8.31 3.58
CA ALA A 48 -24.32 7.86 3.07
C ALA A 48 -25.12 7.04 4.10
N LEU A 49 -24.43 6.36 5.01
CA LEU A 49 -25.02 5.59 6.11
C LEU A 49 -25.14 6.39 7.43
N ASN A 50 -24.83 7.68 7.42
CA ASN A 50 -24.81 8.57 8.59
C ASN A 50 -23.88 8.07 9.73
N ILE A 51 -22.76 7.42 9.38
CA ILE A 51 -21.73 6.99 10.33
C ILE A 51 -20.61 8.04 10.34
N PRO A 52 -20.44 8.76 11.48
CA PRO A 52 -19.42 9.79 11.57
C PRO A 52 -18.02 9.22 11.43
N GLN A 53 -17.14 9.97 10.77
CA GLN A 53 -15.75 9.57 10.55
C GLN A 53 -14.81 10.58 11.21
N VAL A 54 -13.87 10.10 12.00
CA VAL A 54 -12.88 10.94 12.70
C VAL A 54 -11.48 10.57 12.20
N MET A 55 -10.72 11.63 11.87
CA MET A 55 -9.33 11.50 11.40
C MET A 55 -8.40 12.22 12.36
N VAL A 56 -7.31 11.56 12.78
CA VAL A 56 -6.27 12.16 13.62
C VAL A 56 -4.90 11.86 13.00
N GLY A 57 -4.15 12.91 12.69
CA GLY A 57 -2.83 12.76 12.06
C GLY A 57 -2.86 11.96 10.74
N GLY A 58 -3.90 12.13 9.92
CA GLY A 58 -4.08 11.39 8.67
C GLY A 58 -4.53 9.93 8.84
N ARG A 59 -4.82 9.49 10.06
CA ARG A 59 -5.29 8.14 10.39
C ARG A 59 -6.74 8.16 10.83
N ARG A 60 -7.51 7.17 10.39
CA ARG A 60 -8.92 7.02 10.72
C ARG A 60 -9.07 6.37 12.10
N ILE A 61 -9.72 7.04 13.05
CA ILE A 61 -10.21 6.38 14.24
C ILE A 61 -11.23 5.34 13.80
N THR A 62 -11.07 4.12 14.25
CA THR A 62 -11.83 2.98 13.75
C THR A 62 -12.59 2.34 14.90
N ASP A 63 -13.79 2.82 15.18
CA ASP A 63 -14.76 2.15 16.05
C ASP A 63 -15.39 0.92 15.36
N ALA A 64 -16.32 0.25 16.00
CA ALA A 64 -16.93 -0.96 15.49
C ALA A 64 -17.72 -0.73 14.19
N ASP A 65 -18.43 0.39 14.06
CA ASP A 65 -19.20 0.69 12.87
C ASP A 65 -18.28 1.12 11.72
N THR A 66 -17.27 1.92 12.00
CA THR A 66 -16.22 2.27 11.05
C THR A 66 -15.47 1.03 10.56
N LEU A 67 -15.16 0.06 11.46
CA LEU A 67 -14.52 -1.19 11.05
C LEU A 67 -15.38 -1.99 10.08
N ARG A 68 -16.69 -2.06 10.31
CA ARG A 68 -17.63 -2.70 9.36
C ARG A 68 -17.59 -2.03 8.00
N ILE A 69 -17.62 -0.69 7.97
CA ILE A 69 -17.56 0.08 6.71
C ILE A 69 -16.27 -0.20 5.97
N VAL A 70 -15.11 -0.06 6.61
CA VAL A 70 -13.82 -0.26 5.93
C VAL A 70 -13.63 -1.71 5.49
N THR A 71 -14.14 -2.69 6.24
CA THR A 71 -14.10 -4.10 5.85
C THR A 71 -14.94 -4.34 4.59
N MET A 72 -16.19 -3.89 4.56
CA MET A 72 -17.08 -4.01 3.39
C MET A 72 -16.48 -3.30 2.17
N THR A 73 -15.94 -2.10 2.38
CA THR A 73 -15.41 -1.28 1.30
C THR A 73 -14.09 -1.83 0.77
N TYR A 74 -13.12 -2.11 1.66
CA TYR A 74 -11.78 -2.50 1.21
C TYR A 74 -11.76 -3.97 0.78
N ALA A 75 -12.14 -4.90 1.65
CA ALA A 75 -12.04 -6.33 1.34
C ALA A 75 -13.20 -6.83 0.43
N GLY A 76 -14.28 -6.08 0.37
CA GLY A 76 -15.42 -6.37 -0.52
C GLY A 76 -15.35 -5.57 -1.81
N LEU A 77 -15.90 -4.35 -1.79
CA LEU A 77 -16.17 -3.56 -2.99
C LEU A 77 -14.91 -3.31 -3.84
N ILE A 78 -13.90 -2.64 -3.27
CA ILE A 78 -12.70 -2.24 -4.03
C ILE A 78 -11.89 -3.46 -4.45
N ASN A 79 -11.63 -4.37 -3.52
CA ASN A 79 -10.84 -5.56 -3.79
C ASN A 79 -11.44 -6.40 -4.93
N LYS A 80 -12.75 -6.64 -4.90
CA LYS A 80 -13.43 -7.47 -5.90
C LYS A 80 -13.61 -6.76 -7.24
N ASP A 81 -13.75 -5.43 -7.27
CA ASP A 81 -13.73 -4.66 -8.53
C ASP A 81 -12.35 -4.77 -9.21
N ILE A 82 -11.26 -4.61 -8.45
CA ILE A 82 -9.90 -4.79 -8.97
C ILE A 82 -9.72 -6.21 -9.54
N ILE A 83 -10.14 -7.24 -8.79
CA ILE A 83 -10.04 -8.62 -9.25
C ILE A 83 -10.83 -8.85 -10.54
N ALA A 84 -12.06 -8.36 -10.62
CA ALA A 84 -12.88 -8.53 -11.83
C ALA A 84 -12.20 -7.89 -13.06
N ARG A 85 -11.58 -6.71 -12.89
CA ARG A 85 -10.83 -6.03 -13.96
C ARG A 85 -9.54 -6.79 -14.34
N LEU A 86 -8.82 -7.37 -13.40
CA LEU A 86 -7.63 -8.19 -13.68
C LEU A 86 -8.02 -9.47 -14.44
N GLN A 87 -9.11 -10.14 -14.05
CA GLN A 87 -9.63 -11.31 -14.77
C GLN A 87 -10.02 -10.94 -16.21
N ALA A 88 -10.60 -9.76 -16.43
CA ALA A 88 -10.91 -9.26 -17.78
C ALA A 88 -9.64 -9.02 -18.64
N LEU A 89 -8.47 -8.88 -18.02
CA LEU A 89 -7.16 -8.82 -18.67
C LEU A 89 -6.49 -10.20 -18.78
N SER A 90 -7.20 -11.28 -18.46
CA SER A 90 -6.70 -12.67 -18.44
C SER A 90 -5.53 -12.88 -17.46
N LEU A 91 -5.53 -12.15 -16.34
CA LEU A 91 -4.58 -12.31 -15.26
C LEU A 91 -5.20 -13.13 -14.13
N ASP A 92 -4.56 -14.25 -13.79
CA ASP A 92 -4.93 -15.00 -12.60
C ASP A 92 -4.57 -14.19 -11.35
N ALA A 93 -5.61 -13.78 -10.63
CA ALA A 93 -5.47 -12.96 -9.43
C ALA A 93 -6.45 -13.38 -8.34
N LEU A 94 -6.00 -13.34 -7.10
CA LEU A 94 -6.78 -13.63 -5.90
C LEU A 94 -6.86 -12.39 -5.00
N GLY A 95 -8.07 -11.98 -4.66
CA GLY A 95 -8.33 -10.89 -3.73
C GLY A 95 -8.42 -11.38 -2.30
N VAL A 96 -7.53 -10.88 -1.45
CA VAL A 96 -7.36 -11.29 -0.05
C VAL A 96 -7.23 -10.09 0.89
N CYS A 97 -7.36 -10.37 2.18
CA CYS A 97 -6.94 -9.47 3.27
C CYS A 97 -6.04 -10.23 4.25
N GLY A 98 -5.55 -9.59 5.28
CA GLY A 98 -4.64 -10.23 6.24
C GLY A 98 -5.22 -11.43 6.98
N ALA A 99 -6.55 -11.49 7.13
CA ALA A 99 -7.23 -12.61 7.80
C ALA A 99 -7.27 -13.88 6.93
N ASP A 100 -7.25 -13.74 5.59
CA ASP A 100 -7.26 -14.88 4.71
C ASP A 100 -5.96 -15.67 4.86
N MET A 101 -6.06 -16.98 5.07
CA MET A 101 -4.93 -17.89 5.29
C MET A 101 -3.92 -17.42 6.36
N ASN A 102 -4.33 -16.55 7.28
CA ASN A 102 -3.47 -15.94 8.29
C ASN A 102 -2.25 -15.20 7.65
N LEU A 103 -2.53 -14.44 6.59
CA LEU A 103 -1.48 -13.78 5.81
C LEU A 103 -0.80 -12.64 6.56
N ILE A 104 -1.57 -11.84 7.34
CA ILE A 104 -1.02 -10.68 8.06
C ILE A 104 -1.69 -10.56 9.43
N THR A 105 -0.92 -10.79 10.48
CA THR A 105 -1.37 -10.51 11.84
C THR A 105 -0.93 -9.13 12.29
N ALA A 106 -1.75 -8.50 13.12
CA ALA A 106 -1.52 -7.19 13.67
C ALA A 106 -1.94 -7.14 15.14
N LYS A 107 -1.41 -6.20 15.89
CA LYS A 107 -1.91 -5.84 17.21
C LYS A 107 -2.68 -4.53 17.15
N ARG A 108 -3.65 -4.36 18.05
CA ARG A 108 -4.33 -3.08 18.20
C ARG A 108 -3.30 -2.00 18.51
N ARG A 109 -3.42 -0.86 17.84
CA ARG A 109 -2.52 0.29 18.06
C ARG A 109 -2.73 0.86 19.45
N GLU A 110 -1.65 1.02 20.15
CA GLU A 110 -1.58 1.75 21.41
C GLU A 110 -1.00 3.16 21.18
N HIS A 111 -1.62 4.17 21.77
CA HIS A 111 -1.14 5.54 21.72
C HIS A 111 -1.50 6.23 23.05
N PRO A 112 -0.57 7.02 23.65
CA PRO A 112 -0.77 7.57 25.00
C PRO A 112 -1.94 8.56 25.12
N GLU A 113 -2.29 9.25 24.03
CA GLU A 113 -3.27 10.34 24.06
C GLU A 113 -4.54 10.03 23.24
N VAL A 114 -4.51 9.07 22.33
CA VAL A 114 -5.59 8.82 21.38
C VAL A 114 -5.94 7.34 21.35
N ASP A 115 -7.18 6.97 21.65
CA ASP A 115 -7.68 5.64 21.33
C ASP A 115 -8.07 5.58 19.84
N PHE A 116 -7.25 4.92 19.05
CA PHE A 116 -7.51 4.69 17.62
C PHE A 116 -8.55 3.59 17.35
N GLY A 117 -9.07 2.93 18.39
CA GLY A 117 -10.03 1.84 18.25
C GLY A 117 -9.42 0.59 17.61
N PHE A 118 -10.06 0.07 16.58
CA PHE A 118 -9.64 -1.14 15.87
C PHE A 118 -8.61 -0.86 14.76
N VAL A 119 -7.66 0.04 15.02
CA VAL A 119 -6.51 0.25 14.13
C VAL A 119 -5.43 -0.78 14.47
N GLY A 120 -4.85 -1.39 13.44
CA GLY A 120 -3.81 -2.41 13.56
C GLY A 120 -2.41 -1.90 13.23
N ASP A 121 -1.44 -2.35 14.02
CA ASP A 121 0.00 -2.30 13.70
C ASP A 121 0.45 -3.71 13.35
N VAL A 122 1.03 -3.90 12.17
CA VAL A 122 1.45 -5.23 11.69
C VAL A 122 2.48 -5.84 12.65
N VAL A 123 2.28 -7.10 12.99
CA VAL A 123 3.18 -7.89 13.84
C VAL A 123 3.93 -8.92 13.01
N SER A 124 3.23 -9.59 12.10
CA SER A 124 3.85 -10.57 11.22
C SER A 124 3.15 -10.68 9.87
N VAL A 125 3.92 -11.06 8.86
CA VAL A 125 3.46 -11.40 7.52
C VAL A 125 3.91 -12.83 7.21
N ASN A 126 3.01 -13.65 6.72
CA ASN A 126 3.29 -15.03 6.32
C ASN A 126 3.89 -15.05 4.90
N ALA A 127 5.19 -14.73 4.81
CA ALA A 127 5.90 -14.66 3.54
C ALA A 127 5.87 -15.99 2.78
N GLN A 128 5.94 -17.13 3.48
CA GLN A 128 5.88 -18.45 2.88
C GLN A 128 4.56 -18.65 2.11
N ARG A 129 3.43 -18.33 2.72
CA ARG A 129 2.11 -18.46 2.05
C ARG A 129 1.97 -17.53 0.84
N LEU A 130 2.48 -16.30 0.95
CA LEU A 130 2.48 -15.37 -0.18
C LEU A 130 3.29 -15.95 -1.34
N GLN A 131 4.48 -16.47 -1.09
CA GLN A 131 5.34 -17.10 -2.11
C GLN A 131 4.70 -18.36 -2.72
N GLU A 132 4.09 -19.22 -1.91
CA GLU A 132 3.38 -20.41 -2.39
C GLU A 132 2.31 -20.05 -3.43
N ILE A 133 1.55 -18.97 -3.21
CA ILE A 133 0.52 -18.50 -4.15
C ILE A 133 1.16 -17.90 -5.41
N LEU A 134 2.16 -17.03 -5.26
CA LEU A 134 2.87 -16.43 -6.39
C LEU A 134 3.53 -17.48 -7.28
N HIS A 135 4.13 -18.53 -6.70
CA HIS A 135 4.76 -19.64 -7.45
C HIS A 135 3.75 -20.48 -8.25
N GLN A 136 2.45 -20.40 -7.91
CA GLN A 136 1.38 -21.01 -8.72
C GLN A 136 0.97 -20.14 -9.93
N GLY A 137 1.62 -18.99 -10.12
CA GLY A 137 1.29 -18.06 -11.19
C GLY A 137 0.15 -17.08 -10.83
N VAL A 138 -0.34 -17.08 -9.58
CA VAL A 138 -1.46 -16.26 -9.13
C VAL A 138 -0.97 -14.98 -8.50
N SER A 139 -1.41 -13.83 -9.02
CA SER A 139 -1.19 -12.52 -8.41
C SER A 139 -2.11 -12.28 -7.21
N LEU A 140 -1.69 -11.45 -6.28
CA LEU A 140 -2.49 -11.12 -5.10
C LEU A 140 -2.94 -9.66 -5.09
N VAL A 141 -4.21 -9.42 -4.75
CA VAL A 141 -4.72 -8.08 -4.45
C VAL A 141 -5.07 -8.04 -2.96
N VAL A 142 -4.34 -7.24 -2.21
CA VAL A 142 -4.40 -7.22 -0.74
C VAL A 142 -5.15 -5.98 -0.26
N ALA A 143 -6.26 -6.21 0.43
CA ALA A 143 -6.98 -5.17 1.16
C ALA A 143 -6.32 -4.91 2.53
N PRO A 144 -6.23 -3.64 3.01
CA PRO A 144 -5.54 -3.32 4.26
C PRO A 144 -6.40 -3.60 5.51
N ILE A 145 -6.99 -4.77 5.56
CA ILE A 145 -7.68 -5.34 6.71
C ILE A 145 -6.81 -6.49 7.24
N THR A 146 -6.43 -6.40 8.48
CA THR A 146 -5.61 -7.40 9.19
C THR A 146 -6.40 -8.03 10.33
N HIS A 147 -5.79 -8.88 11.14
CA HIS A 147 -6.44 -9.47 12.30
C HIS A 147 -5.44 -9.70 13.44
N ASP A 148 -5.97 -9.88 14.65
CA ASP A 148 -5.16 -10.05 15.87
C ASP A 148 -4.79 -11.52 16.18
N GLY A 149 -5.17 -12.47 15.34
CA GLY A 149 -4.99 -13.90 15.57
C GLY A 149 -5.98 -14.49 16.59
N LYS A 150 -6.91 -13.69 17.12
CA LYS A 150 -7.90 -14.10 18.14
C LYS A 150 -9.34 -13.87 17.68
N GLY A 151 -9.53 -13.55 16.41
CA GLY A 151 -10.85 -13.35 15.78
C GLY A 151 -11.26 -11.89 15.58
N GLN A 152 -10.44 -10.92 15.98
CA GLN A 152 -10.72 -9.50 15.78
C GLN A 152 -10.05 -8.98 14.51
N LEU A 153 -10.84 -8.39 13.59
CA LEU A 153 -10.31 -7.65 12.45
C LEU A 153 -9.79 -6.28 12.86
N LEU A 154 -8.78 -5.80 12.15
CA LEU A 154 -8.16 -4.50 12.38
C LEU A 154 -7.99 -3.76 11.05
N ASN A 155 -8.23 -2.45 11.08
CA ASN A 155 -7.97 -1.53 9.96
C ASN A 155 -6.50 -1.11 9.98
N THR A 156 -5.76 -1.40 8.94
CA THR A 156 -4.32 -1.11 8.86
C THR A 156 -4.04 -0.13 7.71
N ASN A 157 -2.99 0.67 7.84
CA ASN A 157 -2.58 1.57 6.78
C ASN A 157 -2.01 0.77 5.58
N ALA A 158 -2.48 1.06 4.38
CA ALA A 158 -2.08 0.32 3.17
C ALA A 158 -0.59 0.49 2.81
N ASP A 159 0.00 1.66 3.07
CA ASP A 159 1.44 1.88 2.84
C ASP A 159 2.26 0.99 3.78
N THR A 160 1.82 0.88 5.05
CA THR A 160 2.43 -0.02 6.04
C THR A 160 2.28 -1.49 5.62
N VAL A 161 1.09 -1.91 5.18
CA VAL A 161 0.86 -3.29 4.71
C VAL A 161 1.80 -3.63 3.56
N ALA A 162 1.96 -2.74 2.58
CA ALA A 162 2.84 -2.96 1.43
C ALA A 162 4.31 -3.06 1.87
N ALA A 163 4.78 -2.16 2.74
CA ALA A 163 6.15 -2.20 3.27
C ALA A 163 6.42 -3.49 4.05
N GLU A 164 5.51 -3.89 4.94
CA GLU A 164 5.69 -5.10 5.76
C GLU A 164 5.66 -6.38 4.91
N ILE A 165 4.79 -6.46 3.88
CA ILE A 165 4.82 -7.55 2.90
C ILE A 165 6.18 -7.60 2.19
N ALA A 166 6.66 -6.47 1.68
CA ALA A 166 7.93 -6.43 0.96
C ALA A 166 9.11 -6.83 1.87
N LYS A 167 9.15 -6.32 3.12
CA LYS A 167 10.18 -6.68 4.11
C LYS A 167 10.17 -8.17 4.45
N ALA A 168 9.00 -8.75 4.67
CA ALA A 168 8.88 -10.18 4.99
C ALA A 168 9.33 -11.06 3.82
N LEU A 169 8.98 -10.69 2.59
CA LEU A 169 9.42 -11.39 1.39
C LEU A 169 10.94 -11.26 1.17
N ALA A 170 11.51 -10.08 1.35
CA ALA A 170 12.96 -9.88 1.25
C ALA A 170 13.72 -10.67 2.31
N ALA A 171 13.24 -10.68 3.55
CA ALA A 171 13.84 -11.44 4.65
C ALA A 171 13.82 -12.96 4.41
N SER A 172 12.89 -13.49 3.61
CA SER A 172 12.87 -14.90 3.23
C SER A 172 14.04 -15.29 2.31
N GLY A 173 14.67 -14.32 1.63
CA GLY A 173 15.84 -14.51 0.79
C GLY A 173 15.60 -15.28 -0.51
N ALA A 174 14.35 -15.64 -0.82
CA ALA A 174 14.06 -16.51 -1.97
C ALA A 174 14.23 -15.77 -3.30
N GLU A 175 13.78 -14.52 -3.38
CA GLU A 175 13.87 -13.70 -4.59
C GLU A 175 14.08 -12.21 -4.25
N PRO A 176 14.71 -11.43 -5.17
CA PRO A 176 14.74 -9.97 -5.05
C PRO A 176 13.32 -9.40 -5.02
N VAL A 177 13.12 -8.38 -4.19
CA VAL A 177 11.83 -7.68 -4.03
C VAL A 177 11.97 -6.23 -4.47
N GLU A 178 11.02 -5.75 -5.26
CA GLU A 178 10.84 -4.34 -5.57
C GLU A 178 9.50 -3.86 -4.98
N LEU A 179 9.52 -2.74 -4.27
CA LEU A 179 8.33 -2.08 -3.75
C LEU A 179 8.09 -0.79 -4.53
N ALA A 180 6.96 -0.71 -5.23
CA ALA A 180 6.54 0.49 -5.95
C ALA A 180 5.39 1.18 -5.22
N TYR A 181 5.60 2.42 -4.79
CA TYR A 181 4.53 3.31 -4.33
C TYR A 181 4.04 4.17 -5.49
N LEU A 182 2.78 4.00 -5.89
CA LEU A 182 2.17 4.80 -6.96
C LEU A 182 1.38 5.98 -6.36
N PHE A 183 1.74 7.16 -6.80
CA PHE A 183 1.18 8.45 -6.36
C PHE A 183 0.72 9.31 -7.53
N ASP A 184 0.27 10.53 -7.23
CA ASP A 184 -0.16 11.52 -8.21
C ASP A 184 1.01 12.38 -8.75
N LEU A 185 2.25 12.10 -8.30
CA LEU A 185 3.48 12.78 -8.72
C LEU A 185 4.45 11.79 -9.34
N HIS A 186 5.22 12.26 -10.32
CA HIS A 186 6.21 11.44 -11.05
C HIS A 186 7.41 10.99 -10.19
N GLY A 187 7.46 11.40 -8.94
CA GLY A 187 8.51 11.08 -7.97
C GLY A 187 8.56 12.13 -6.87
N VAL A 188 9.64 12.16 -6.12
CA VAL A 188 9.96 13.24 -5.18
C VAL A 188 10.47 14.42 -5.99
N LEU A 189 9.79 15.56 -5.89
CA LEU A 189 10.17 16.79 -6.59
C LEU A 189 11.13 17.61 -5.73
N ARG A 190 12.17 18.20 -6.33
CA ARG A 190 13.02 19.18 -5.67
C ARG A 190 12.28 20.51 -5.47
N ASP A 191 11.43 20.87 -6.44
CA ASP A 191 10.53 22.01 -6.39
C ASP A 191 9.11 21.54 -6.71
N VAL A 192 8.17 21.76 -5.79
CA VAL A 192 6.78 21.30 -5.92
C VAL A 192 6.04 21.97 -7.08
N ASP A 193 6.47 23.16 -7.47
CA ASP A 193 5.88 23.91 -8.59
C ASP A 193 6.50 23.53 -9.94
N ASP A 194 7.64 22.82 -9.95
CA ASP A 194 8.29 22.30 -11.16
C ASP A 194 8.17 20.77 -11.21
N ARG A 195 7.20 20.27 -11.98
CA ARG A 195 6.98 18.84 -12.20
C ARG A 195 8.16 18.11 -12.89
N SER A 196 9.07 18.83 -13.51
CA SER A 196 10.28 18.26 -14.13
C SER A 196 11.43 18.08 -13.16
N SER A 197 11.34 18.64 -11.94
CA SER A 197 12.37 18.62 -10.91
C SER A 197 12.45 17.29 -10.12
N VAL A 198 12.07 16.18 -10.72
CA VAL A 198 12.10 14.85 -10.07
C VAL A 198 13.53 14.51 -9.64
N ILE A 199 13.70 14.15 -8.39
CA ILE A 199 14.94 13.61 -7.85
C ILE A 199 15.00 12.12 -8.23
N PRO A 200 15.92 11.69 -9.11
CA PRO A 200 15.90 10.31 -9.60
C PRO A 200 16.28 9.28 -8.54
N GLU A 201 17.09 9.68 -7.56
CA GLU A 201 17.59 8.80 -6.51
C GLU A 201 17.72 9.56 -5.20
N ILE A 202 17.31 8.94 -4.10
CA ILE A 202 17.51 9.43 -2.73
C ILE A 202 18.11 8.31 -1.91
N LYS A 203 19.28 8.56 -1.30
CA LYS A 203 19.87 7.65 -0.33
C LYS A 203 19.29 7.89 1.06
N ALA A 204 19.23 6.83 1.85
CA ALA A 204 18.64 6.88 3.18
C ALA A 204 19.33 7.92 4.11
N ASP A 205 20.62 8.18 3.91
CA ASP A 205 21.39 9.16 4.66
C ASP A 205 21.17 10.62 4.22
N GLN A 206 20.60 10.85 3.05
CA GLN A 206 20.28 12.18 2.50
C GLN A 206 18.91 12.72 2.96
N VAL A 207 18.09 11.91 3.60
CA VAL A 207 16.70 12.29 3.95
C VAL A 207 16.67 13.47 4.91
N ASP A 208 17.54 13.48 5.94
CA ASP A 208 17.58 14.55 6.93
C ASP A 208 18.02 15.89 6.29
N GLU A 209 18.93 15.86 5.31
CA GLU A 209 19.35 17.03 4.54
C GLU A 209 18.19 17.56 3.70
N LEU A 210 17.48 16.69 2.96
CA LEU A 210 16.33 17.09 2.15
C LEU A 210 15.16 17.63 2.99
N VAL A 211 15.02 17.19 4.23
CA VAL A 211 14.07 17.77 5.20
C VAL A 211 14.53 19.16 5.63
N ALA A 212 15.82 19.34 5.95
CA ALA A 212 16.37 20.62 6.34
C ALA A 212 16.30 21.67 5.22
N GLU A 213 16.43 21.24 3.95
CA GLU A 213 16.26 22.08 2.76
C GLU A 213 14.79 22.39 2.44
N GLY A 214 13.82 21.79 3.15
CA GLY A 214 12.39 21.98 2.93
C GLY A 214 11.84 21.24 1.69
N ILE A 215 12.64 20.41 1.05
CA ILE A 215 12.24 19.60 -0.11
C ILE A 215 11.24 18.51 0.33
N LEU A 216 11.53 17.85 1.46
CA LEU A 216 10.64 16.86 2.06
C LEU A 216 9.77 17.54 3.14
N HIS A 217 8.57 17.96 2.75
CA HIS A 217 7.61 18.57 3.67
C HIS A 217 6.80 17.53 4.46
N ALA A 218 6.10 17.98 5.52
CA ALA A 218 5.39 17.15 6.49
C ALA A 218 4.43 16.12 5.87
N GLY A 219 3.81 16.41 4.72
CA GLY A 219 2.89 15.49 4.04
C GLY A 219 3.58 14.30 3.34
N MET A 220 4.84 14.47 2.91
CA MET A 220 5.64 13.42 2.25
C MET A 220 6.49 12.63 3.24
N LEU A 221 6.92 13.24 4.33
CA LEU A 221 7.86 12.67 5.28
C LEU A 221 7.46 11.26 5.78
N PRO A 222 6.20 10.98 6.20
CA PRO A 222 5.83 9.63 6.63
C PRO A 222 6.01 8.57 5.53
N LYS A 223 5.77 8.94 4.27
CA LYS A 223 5.90 8.04 3.11
C LYS A 223 7.37 7.75 2.79
N ILE A 224 8.20 8.80 2.79
CA ILE A 224 9.64 8.68 2.58
C ILE A 224 10.28 7.86 3.69
N THR A 225 9.91 8.08 4.95
CA THR A 225 10.42 7.29 6.08
C THR A 225 10.13 5.80 5.91
N MET A 226 8.90 5.44 5.52
CA MET A 226 8.56 4.04 5.24
C MET A 226 9.35 3.47 4.06
N ALA A 227 9.56 4.27 3.01
CA ALA A 227 10.35 3.87 1.85
C ALA A 227 11.82 3.65 2.22
N VAL A 228 12.40 4.52 3.05
CA VAL A 228 13.77 4.38 3.59
C VAL A 228 13.91 3.15 4.47
N ASP A 229 12.93 2.90 5.35
CA ASP A 229 12.97 1.72 6.22
C ASP A 229 12.91 0.41 5.40
N ALA A 230 12.15 0.40 4.33
CA ALA A 230 12.12 -0.73 3.40
C ALA A 230 13.46 -0.85 2.62
N ALA A 231 14.04 0.27 2.17
CA ALA A 231 15.32 0.28 1.47
C ALA A 231 16.46 -0.22 2.37
N ARG A 232 16.49 0.17 3.64
CA ARG A 232 17.44 -0.35 4.65
C ARG A 232 17.32 -1.87 4.86
N ALA A 233 16.17 -2.45 4.59
CA ALA A 233 15.97 -3.91 4.58
C ALA A 233 16.43 -4.58 3.27
N GLY A 234 17.13 -3.87 2.38
CA GLY A 234 17.63 -4.38 1.11
C GLY A 234 16.61 -4.44 -0.01
N ILE A 235 15.48 -3.73 0.12
CA ILE A 235 14.43 -3.68 -0.88
C ILE A 235 14.67 -2.49 -1.80
N LYS A 236 14.58 -2.71 -3.10
CA LYS A 236 14.53 -1.60 -4.05
C LYS A 236 13.17 -0.93 -3.97
N VAL A 237 13.12 0.31 -3.50
CA VAL A 237 11.88 1.06 -3.38
C VAL A 237 11.81 2.13 -4.46
N ARG A 238 10.67 2.22 -5.13
CA ARG A 238 10.40 3.24 -6.15
C ARG A 238 9.15 4.04 -5.80
N ILE A 239 9.26 5.35 -5.87
CA ILE A 239 8.15 6.30 -5.78
C ILE A 239 7.94 6.87 -7.17
N GLN A 240 6.75 6.68 -7.74
CA GLN A 240 6.48 7.07 -9.12
C GLN A 240 5.01 7.42 -9.34
N HIS A 241 4.72 8.09 -10.45
CA HIS A 241 3.35 8.29 -10.88
C HIS A 241 2.73 6.97 -11.36
N ALA A 242 1.42 6.84 -11.21
CA ALA A 242 0.71 5.63 -11.60
C ALA A 242 0.88 5.29 -13.10
N GLU A 243 0.99 6.30 -13.96
CA GLU A 243 1.26 6.12 -15.40
C GLU A 243 2.67 5.58 -15.71
N ASP A 244 3.59 5.72 -14.78
CA ASP A 244 4.99 5.33 -14.98
C ASP A 244 5.29 3.89 -14.53
N LEU A 245 4.27 3.14 -14.07
CA LEU A 245 4.45 1.74 -13.67
C LEU A 245 4.99 0.91 -14.83
N GLY A 246 6.03 0.12 -14.55
CA GLY A 246 6.75 -0.68 -15.57
C GLY A 246 7.84 0.11 -16.31
N THR A 247 8.03 1.40 -16.02
CA THR A 247 9.13 2.21 -16.52
C THR A 247 10.26 2.39 -15.51
N GLN A 248 11.35 3.05 -15.91
CA GLN A 248 12.43 3.42 -15.01
C GLN A 248 12.26 4.84 -14.41
N LYS A 249 11.13 5.50 -14.68
CA LYS A 249 10.85 6.85 -14.16
C LYS A 249 10.50 6.79 -12.66
N GLY A 250 10.60 7.94 -12.00
CA GLY A 250 10.32 8.07 -10.57
C GLY A 250 11.58 8.27 -9.73
N THR A 251 11.42 8.24 -8.43
CA THR A 251 12.49 8.33 -7.45
C THR A 251 12.79 6.94 -6.88
N VAL A 252 14.03 6.51 -6.97
CA VAL A 252 14.50 5.30 -6.30
C VAL A 252 15.01 5.68 -4.91
N ILE A 253 14.59 4.93 -3.90
CA ILE A 253 15.10 5.05 -2.53
C ILE A 253 16.01 3.84 -2.26
N GLN A 254 17.23 4.10 -1.78
CA GLN A 254 18.22 3.05 -1.46
C GLN A 254 19.19 3.44 -0.34
#